data_616cc4af61412cc9ef739122cd6ad5cc
#
_entry.id   616cc4af61412cc9ef739122cd6ad5cc
#
_cell.length_a   1.000
_cell.length_b   1.000
_cell.length_c   1.000
_cell.angle_alpha   90.00
_cell.angle_beta   90.00
_cell.angle_gamma   90.00
#
_symmetry.space_group_name_H-M   'P 1'
#
loop_
_entity.id
_entity.type
_entity.pdbx_description
1 polymer ?
#
loop_
_entity_poly.entity_id
_entity_poly.type
_entity_poly.pdbx_seq_one_letter_code
_entity_poly.pdbx_strand_id
1 'polypeptide(L)'
;MRNTWWAKTLRIVGIVLMSLTAAFTLLGGAGTSCVAFNPTGYGPMFASIASYQWLWILFVVIGVVVGALGIRAVVLLVRGASQAYRYALTLLIIGSILNLIHMLASRALRGSSMPVDAVFYANLLTLIVFLLFRLPGIWQGVNYEKPPEEKETGRQAASMAMAVTGVLTLTIQYLMAPTHTINGINYADVWHTTLTIIGAALLAGSVVVAIRTERAAQRAASTTTTA
;
A
#
# COMPACT_ATOMS: atom_id res chain seq x y z
N MET A 1 24.40 -9.07 -12.04
CA MET A 1 23.25 -9.64 -11.31
C MET A 1 21.99 -8.75 -11.35
N ARG A 2 22.10 -7.43 -11.32
CA ARG A 2 20.91 -6.53 -11.27
C ARG A 2 20.03 -6.58 -12.53
N ASN A 3 20.58 -6.90 -13.69
CA ASN A 3 19.87 -6.97 -14.98
C ASN A 3 19.26 -8.35 -15.28
N THR A 4 19.39 -9.32 -14.37
CA THR A 4 18.73 -10.61 -14.53
C THR A 4 17.22 -10.46 -14.37
N TRP A 5 16.46 -11.29 -15.08
CA TRP A 5 15.00 -11.26 -15.05
C TRP A 5 14.44 -11.41 -13.63
N TRP A 6 15.01 -12.33 -12.82
CA TRP A 6 14.56 -12.56 -11.45
C TRP A 6 14.76 -11.32 -10.56
N ALA A 7 15.90 -10.61 -10.71
CA ALA A 7 16.18 -9.42 -9.94
C ALA A 7 15.21 -8.27 -10.28
N LYS A 8 14.89 -8.10 -11.57
CA LYS A 8 13.88 -7.13 -12.04
C LYS A 8 12.50 -7.50 -11.46
N THR A 9 12.12 -8.78 -11.55
CA THR A 9 10.83 -9.27 -11.03
C THR A 9 10.71 -9.05 -9.52
N LEU A 10 11.70 -9.45 -8.72
CA LEU A 10 11.67 -9.26 -7.27
C LEU A 10 11.59 -7.78 -6.88
N ARG A 11 12.29 -6.91 -7.62
CA ARG A 11 12.22 -5.47 -7.41
C ARG A 11 10.81 -4.92 -7.69
N ILE A 12 10.18 -5.35 -8.78
CA ILE A 12 8.80 -4.98 -9.12
C ILE A 12 7.84 -5.49 -8.04
N VAL A 13 7.95 -6.76 -7.67
CA VAL A 13 7.11 -7.39 -6.62
C VAL A 13 7.21 -6.60 -5.30
N GLY A 14 8.41 -6.26 -4.86
CA GLY A 14 8.57 -5.49 -3.62
C GLY A 14 7.94 -4.09 -3.71
N ILE A 15 8.05 -3.40 -4.84
CA ILE A 15 7.41 -2.10 -5.05
C ILE A 15 5.87 -2.23 -5.04
N VAL A 16 5.33 -3.24 -5.71
CA VAL A 16 3.88 -3.53 -5.73
C VAL A 16 3.36 -3.85 -4.33
N LEU A 17 4.05 -4.73 -3.59
CA LEU A 17 3.68 -5.06 -2.21
C LEU A 17 3.72 -3.82 -1.30
N MET A 18 4.77 -2.99 -1.41
CA MET A 18 4.85 -1.73 -0.65
C MET A 18 3.73 -0.77 -1.01
N SER A 19 3.33 -0.70 -2.29
CA SER A 19 2.22 0.13 -2.76
C SER A 19 0.88 -0.35 -2.18
N LEU A 20 0.62 -1.66 -2.22
CA LEU A 20 -0.58 -2.25 -1.60
C LEU A 20 -0.62 -1.99 -0.09
N THR A 21 0.51 -2.21 0.60
CA THR A 21 0.61 -1.95 2.04
C THR A 21 0.33 -0.49 2.37
N ALA A 22 0.90 0.45 1.61
CA ALA A 22 0.64 1.88 1.78
C ALA A 22 -0.84 2.23 1.56
N ALA A 23 -1.45 1.68 0.51
CA ALA A 23 -2.87 1.87 0.20
C ALA A 23 -3.77 1.29 1.31
N PHE A 24 -3.54 0.05 1.73
CA PHE A 24 -4.31 -0.56 2.82
C PHE A 24 -4.18 0.21 4.12
N THR A 25 -2.97 0.69 4.46
CA THR A 25 -2.74 1.46 5.69
C THR A 25 -3.45 2.81 5.64
N LEU A 26 -3.40 3.50 4.50
CA LEU A 26 -4.06 4.78 4.31
C LEU A 26 -5.59 4.64 4.33
N LEU A 27 -6.12 3.70 3.55
CA LEU A 27 -7.56 3.43 3.48
C LEU A 27 -8.11 2.89 4.81
N GLY A 28 -7.34 2.03 5.51
CA GLY A 28 -7.70 1.52 6.83
C GLY A 28 -7.74 2.63 7.87
N GLY A 29 -6.76 3.55 7.87
CA GLY A 29 -6.78 4.73 8.73
C GLY A 29 -7.97 5.63 8.44
N ALA A 30 -8.20 5.98 7.16
CA ALA A 30 -9.33 6.80 6.76
C ALA A 30 -10.68 6.13 7.06
N GLY A 31 -10.83 4.84 6.77
CA GLY A 31 -12.06 4.08 7.04
C GLY A 31 -12.40 3.94 8.52
N THR A 32 -11.39 3.87 9.39
CA THR A 32 -11.60 3.82 10.84
C THR A 32 -12.08 5.16 11.42
N SER A 33 -11.94 6.27 10.69
CA SER A 33 -12.29 7.62 11.17
C SER A 33 -13.75 7.73 11.62
N CYS A 34 -14.68 7.12 10.89
CA CYS A 34 -16.11 7.15 11.22
C CYS A 34 -16.36 6.68 12.66
N VAL A 35 -15.90 5.48 12.99
CA VAL A 35 -16.10 4.90 14.33
C VAL A 35 -15.20 5.54 15.40
N ALA A 36 -14.05 6.10 15.02
CA ALA A 36 -13.17 6.82 15.92
C ALA A 36 -13.79 8.14 16.42
N PHE A 37 -14.47 8.87 15.52
CA PHE A 37 -15.09 10.15 15.87
C PHE A 37 -16.52 10.02 16.41
N ASN A 38 -17.24 8.93 16.12
CA ASN A 38 -18.60 8.68 16.60
C ASN A 38 -18.83 7.19 16.90
N PRO A 39 -18.21 6.62 17.96
CA PRO A 39 -18.28 5.20 18.23
C PRO A 39 -19.69 4.68 18.54
N THR A 40 -20.55 5.49 19.14
CA THR A 40 -21.94 5.10 19.47
C THR A 40 -22.90 5.19 18.27
N GLY A 41 -22.53 5.91 17.22
CA GLY A 41 -23.36 6.09 16.01
C GLY A 41 -23.38 4.87 15.08
N TYR A 42 -22.50 3.89 15.31
CA TYR A 42 -22.33 2.72 14.44
C TYR A 42 -22.70 1.38 15.11
N GLY A 43 -23.57 1.45 16.12
CA GLY A 43 -24.15 0.29 16.78
C GLY A 43 -23.35 -0.25 17.96
N PRO A 44 -23.91 -1.26 18.66
CA PRO A 44 -23.37 -1.74 19.95
C PRO A 44 -21.93 -2.28 19.87
N MET A 45 -21.54 -2.84 18.72
CA MET A 45 -20.20 -3.39 18.51
C MET A 45 -19.11 -2.32 18.67
N PHE A 46 -19.40 -1.06 18.32
CA PHE A 46 -18.46 0.04 18.44
C PHE A 46 -18.65 0.88 19.69
N ALA A 47 -19.78 0.76 20.38
CA ALA A 47 -20.04 1.49 21.63
C ALA A 47 -19.01 1.17 22.71
N SER A 48 -18.48 -0.06 22.74
CA SER A 48 -17.43 -0.50 23.67
C SER A 48 -16.12 0.29 23.56
N ILE A 49 -15.85 0.91 22.40
CA ILE A 49 -14.64 1.74 22.23
C ILE A 49 -14.82 3.18 22.69
N ALA A 50 -16.02 3.61 23.03
CA ALA A 50 -16.30 4.99 23.43
C ALA A 50 -15.41 5.46 24.59
N SER A 51 -15.19 4.61 25.61
CA SER A 51 -14.30 4.92 26.73
C SER A 51 -12.81 5.04 26.34
N TYR A 52 -12.45 4.55 25.16
CA TYR A 52 -11.09 4.57 24.61
C TYR A 52 -11.05 5.35 23.28
N GLN A 53 -11.98 6.25 23.04
CA GLN A 53 -12.11 6.99 21.78
C GLN A 53 -10.82 7.69 21.37
N TRP A 54 -10.10 8.28 22.32
CA TRP A 54 -8.81 8.91 22.09
C TRP A 54 -7.79 7.97 21.42
N LEU A 55 -7.79 6.68 21.79
CA LEU A 55 -6.89 5.67 21.23
C LEU A 55 -7.25 5.38 19.75
N TRP A 56 -8.53 5.30 19.42
CA TRP A 56 -8.99 5.14 18.04
C TRP A 56 -8.66 6.34 17.16
N ILE A 57 -8.83 7.55 17.70
CA ILE A 57 -8.39 8.78 17.01
C ILE A 57 -6.87 8.73 16.77
N LEU A 58 -6.08 8.30 17.74
CA LEU A 58 -4.64 8.12 17.59
C LEU A 58 -4.30 7.11 16.49
N PHE A 59 -4.98 5.95 16.45
CA PHE A 59 -4.79 4.98 15.38
C PHE A 59 -5.11 5.55 13.99
N VAL A 60 -6.18 6.33 13.86
CA VAL A 60 -6.52 7.03 12.61
C VAL A 60 -5.41 7.97 12.20
N VAL A 61 -4.99 8.87 13.07
CA VAL A 61 -3.97 9.89 12.76
C VAL A 61 -2.66 9.23 12.36
N ILE A 62 -2.16 8.28 13.18
CA ILE A 62 -0.89 7.61 12.89
C ILE A 62 -1.04 6.74 11.64
N GLY A 63 -2.16 6.03 11.45
CA GLY A 63 -2.42 5.21 10.28
C GLY A 63 -2.40 6.02 8.98
N VAL A 64 -3.06 7.17 8.95
CA VAL A 64 -3.06 8.08 7.79
C VAL A 64 -1.64 8.61 7.53
N VAL A 65 -0.92 9.03 8.55
CA VAL A 65 0.46 9.52 8.40
C VAL A 65 1.39 8.42 7.88
N VAL A 66 1.35 7.22 8.48
CA VAL A 66 2.17 6.09 8.04
C VAL A 66 1.81 5.66 6.61
N GLY A 67 0.52 5.65 6.26
CA GLY A 67 0.08 5.36 4.89
C GLY A 67 0.58 6.38 3.87
N ALA A 68 0.50 7.68 4.19
CA ALA A 68 1.03 8.75 3.33
C ALA A 68 2.56 8.67 3.17
N LEU A 69 3.28 8.40 4.27
CA LEU A 69 4.72 8.15 4.21
C LEU A 69 5.05 6.86 3.44
N GLY A 70 4.16 5.87 3.46
CA GLY A 70 4.24 4.67 2.65
C GLY A 70 4.20 4.96 1.14
N ILE A 71 3.34 5.88 0.69
CA ILE A 71 3.33 6.35 -0.71
C ILE A 71 4.69 6.98 -1.07
N ARG A 72 5.25 7.81 -0.18
CA ARG A 72 6.60 8.36 -0.37
C ARG A 72 7.65 7.25 -0.49
N ALA A 73 7.55 6.19 0.33
CA ALA A 73 8.47 5.05 0.24
C ALA A 73 8.41 4.38 -1.13
N VAL A 74 7.21 4.18 -1.70
CA VAL A 74 7.04 3.64 -3.06
C VAL A 74 7.77 4.50 -4.08
N VAL A 75 7.59 5.83 -4.03
CA VAL A 75 8.27 6.76 -4.95
C VAL A 75 9.80 6.66 -4.82
N LEU A 76 10.32 6.59 -3.60
CA LEU A 76 11.75 6.45 -3.35
C LEU A 76 12.30 5.11 -3.88
N LEU A 77 11.56 4.01 -3.70
CA LEU A 77 11.93 2.68 -4.22
C LEU A 77 11.94 2.66 -5.75
N VAL A 78 10.93 3.25 -6.40
CA VAL A 78 10.86 3.36 -7.86
C VAL A 78 12.07 4.15 -8.40
N ARG A 79 12.43 5.24 -7.72
CA ARG A 79 13.57 6.10 -8.11
C ARG A 79 14.93 5.50 -7.76
N GLY A 80 14.99 4.50 -6.89
CA GLY A 80 16.25 3.95 -6.38
C GLY A 80 17.04 4.97 -5.57
N ALA A 81 16.35 5.73 -4.71
CA ALA A 81 17.00 6.69 -3.82
C ALA A 81 17.90 5.98 -2.80
N SER A 82 19.01 6.62 -2.40
CA SER A 82 20.07 6.02 -1.58
C SER A 82 19.60 5.42 -0.23
N GLN A 83 18.49 5.87 0.32
CA GLN A 83 17.94 5.35 1.57
C GLN A 83 16.55 4.72 1.41
N ALA A 84 16.12 4.47 0.17
CA ALA A 84 14.77 4.00 -0.13
C ALA A 84 14.40 2.72 0.63
N TYR A 85 15.31 1.75 0.65
CA TYR A 85 15.09 0.49 1.33
C TYR A 85 14.95 0.65 2.84
N ARG A 86 15.87 1.40 3.47
CA ARG A 86 15.83 1.63 4.93
C ARG A 86 14.56 2.38 5.33
N TYR A 87 14.20 3.39 4.56
CA TYR A 87 12.98 4.16 4.79
C TYR A 87 11.73 3.27 4.71
N ALA A 88 11.60 2.44 3.66
CA ALA A 88 10.50 1.50 3.51
C ALA A 88 10.47 0.47 4.66
N LEU A 89 11.63 -0.13 4.99
CA LEU A 89 11.72 -1.12 6.06
C LEU A 89 11.32 -0.54 7.42
N THR A 90 11.76 0.69 7.74
CA THR A 90 11.37 1.36 8.99
C THR A 90 9.85 1.58 9.05
N LEU A 91 9.23 2.02 7.96
CA LEU A 91 7.78 2.19 7.92
C LEU A 91 7.03 0.87 8.05
N LEU A 92 7.53 -0.21 7.45
CA LEU A 92 6.94 -1.54 7.57
C LEU A 92 7.00 -2.06 9.02
N ILE A 93 8.11 -1.81 9.73
CA ILE A 93 8.24 -2.16 11.15
C ILE A 93 7.26 -1.34 12.00
N ILE A 94 7.24 -0.02 11.82
CA ILE A 94 6.31 0.88 12.55
C ILE A 94 4.86 0.47 12.27
N GLY A 95 4.52 0.25 10.99
CA GLY A 95 3.18 -0.18 10.58
C GLY A 95 2.79 -1.54 11.16
N SER A 96 3.72 -2.51 11.21
CA SER A 96 3.46 -3.82 11.84
C SER A 96 3.15 -3.68 13.32
N ILE A 97 3.92 -2.89 14.06
CA ILE A 97 3.70 -2.67 15.50
C ILE A 97 2.36 -1.95 15.72
N LEU A 98 2.11 -0.87 14.99
CA LEU A 98 0.88 -0.10 15.08
C LEU A 98 -0.36 -0.96 14.81
N ASN A 99 -0.35 -1.69 13.70
CA ASN A 99 -1.49 -2.53 13.31
C ASN A 99 -1.67 -3.71 14.24
N LEU A 100 -0.59 -4.29 14.80
CA LEU A 100 -0.69 -5.33 15.82
C LEU A 100 -1.39 -4.80 17.08
N ILE A 101 -0.98 -3.64 17.58
CA ILE A 101 -1.59 -3.02 18.77
C ILE A 101 -3.07 -2.71 18.50
N HIS A 102 -3.38 -2.13 17.33
CA HIS A 102 -4.75 -1.83 16.93
C HIS A 102 -5.61 -3.10 16.82
N MET A 103 -5.08 -4.16 16.21
CA MET A 103 -5.74 -5.46 16.09
C MET A 103 -6.05 -6.06 17.46
N LEU A 104 -5.07 -6.08 18.38
CA LEU A 104 -5.24 -6.64 19.73
C LEU A 104 -6.23 -5.81 20.54
N ALA A 105 -6.15 -4.47 20.52
CA ALA A 105 -7.09 -3.58 21.17
C ALA A 105 -8.52 -3.78 20.62
N SER A 106 -8.67 -3.92 19.31
CA SER A 106 -9.97 -4.18 18.68
C SER A 106 -10.56 -5.52 19.14
N ARG A 107 -9.77 -6.59 19.17
CA ARG A 107 -10.22 -7.90 19.67
C ARG A 107 -10.63 -7.86 21.13
N ALA A 108 -9.84 -7.20 21.96
CA ALA A 108 -10.11 -7.10 23.40
C ALA A 108 -11.41 -6.34 23.71
N LEU A 109 -11.69 -5.26 22.97
CA LEU A 109 -12.82 -4.37 23.25
C LEU A 109 -14.08 -4.70 22.45
N ARG A 110 -13.93 -5.23 21.22
CA ARG A 110 -15.05 -5.48 20.31
C ARG A 110 -15.32 -6.96 20.03
N GLY A 111 -14.44 -7.86 20.49
CA GLY A 111 -14.47 -9.28 20.12
C GLY A 111 -14.08 -9.56 18.65
N SER A 112 -13.80 -8.51 17.85
CA SER A 112 -13.42 -8.60 16.44
C SER A 112 -12.42 -7.52 16.07
N SER A 113 -11.50 -7.83 15.16
CA SER A 113 -10.50 -6.89 14.68
C SER A 113 -10.61 -6.57 13.19
N MET A 114 -11.54 -7.20 12.45
CA MET A 114 -11.79 -6.85 11.07
C MET A 114 -12.21 -5.36 10.92
N PRO A 115 -11.72 -4.62 9.92
CA PRO A 115 -10.79 -5.03 8.84
C PRO A 115 -9.30 -4.83 9.15
N VAL A 116 -8.92 -4.45 10.36
CA VAL A 116 -7.52 -4.16 10.76
C VAL A 116 -6.60 -5.37 10.54
N ASP A 117 -7.14 -6.59 10.67
CA ASP A 117 -6.41 -7.84 10.41
C ASP A 117 -5.82 -7.86 9.00
N ALA A 118 -6.59 -7.47 7.99
CA ALA A 118 -6.13 -7.45 6.60
C ALA A 118 -4.96 -6.47 6.43
N VAL A 119 -5.04 -5.30 7.06
CA VAL A 119 -3.97 -4.29 7.03
C VAL A 119 -2.72 -4.83 7.72
N PHE A 120 -2.88 -5.46 8.89
CA PHE A 120 -1.77 -6.06 9.63
C PHE A 120 -1.07 -7.16 8.82
N TYR A 121 -1.81 -8.13 8.29
CA TYR A 121 -1.22 -9.24 7.56
C TYR A 121 -0.59 -8.80 6.23
N ALA A 122 -1.18 -7.85 5.52
CA ALA A 122 -0.58 -7.28 4.31
C ALA A 122 0.76 -6.59 4.62
N ASN A 123 0.81 -5.82 5.72
CA ASN A 123 2.03 -5.16 6.16
C ASN A 123 3.09 -6.16 6.62
N LEU A 124 2.70 -7.17 7.42
CA LEU A 124 3.60 -8.21 7.90
C LEU A 124 4.18 -9.03 6.74
N LEU A 125 3.36 -9.42 5.77
CA LEU A 125 3.82 -10.12 4.57
C LEU A 125 4.87 -9.30 3.82
N THR A 126 4.60 -8.01 3.61
CA THR A 126 5.53 -7.10 2.94
C THR A 126 6.82 -6.94 3.74
N LEU A 127 6.74 -6.83 5.07
CA LEU A 127 7.91 -6.79 5.95
C LEU A 127 8.77 -8.04 5.81
N ILE A 128 8.16 -9.23 5.84
CA ILE A 128 8.87 -10.51 5.67
C ILE A 128 9.60 -10.54 4.32
N VAL A 129 8.92 -10.16 3.23
CA VAL A 129 9.52 -10.11 1.89
C VAL A 129 10.70 -9.14 1.85
N PHE A 130 10.57 -7.96 2.46
CA PHE A 130 11.68 -6.99 2.53
C PHE A 130 12.85 -7.52 3.36
N LEU A 131 12.60 -8.23 4.45
CA LEU A 131 13.66 -8.88 5.22
C LEU A 131 14.37 -9.96 4.40
N LEU A 132 13.62 -10.79 3.66
CA LEU A 132 14.18 -11.80 2.77
C LEU A 132 15.07 -11.19 1.67
N PHE A 133 14.75 -9.99 1.19
CA PHE A 133 15.60 -9.29 0.22
C PHE A 133 16.99 -8.95 0.76
N ARG A 134 17.20 -8.93 2.08
CA ARG A 134 18.53 -8.70 2.70
C ARG A 134 19.45 -9.92 2.65
N LEU A 135 18.95 -11.08 2.27
CA LEU A 135 19.82 -12.25 2.08
C LEU A 135 20.88 -11.93 1.02
N PRO A 136 22.17 -12.27 1.28
CA PRO A 136 23.31 -11.80 0.46
C PRO A 136 23.14 -12.02 -1.04
N GLY A 137 22.69 -13.22 -1.44
CA GLY A 137 22.47 -13.57 -2.85
C GLY A 137 21.35 -12.77 -3.51
N ILE A 138 20.28 -12.43 -2.76
CA ILE A 138 19.14 -11.68 -3.26
C ILE A 138 19.46 -10.19 -3.31
N TRP A 139 20.08 -9.65 -2.27
CA TRP A 139 20.39 -8.24 -2.16
C TRP A 139 21.23 -7.71 -3.31
N GLN A 140 22.21 -8.49 -3.78
CA GLN A 140 23.07 -8.12 -4.90
C GLN A 140 22.25 -7.83 -6.19
N GLY A 141 21.14 -8.53 -6.39
CA GLY A 141 20.24 -8.30 -7.52
C GLY A 141 19.22 -7.20 -7.27
N VAL A 142 18.59 -7.19 -6.10
CA VAL A 142 17.46 -6.29 -5.79
C VAL A 142 17.93 -4.87 -5.47
N ASN A 143 18.85 -4.68 -4.55
CA ASN A 143 19.44 -3.41 -4.08
C ASN A 143 18.71 -2.11 -4.47
N TYR A 144 17.68 -1.77 -3.71
CA TYR A 144 16.86 -0.56 -3.94
C TYR A 144 17.58 0.77 -3.66
N GLU A 145 18.77 0.73 -3.09
CA GLU A 145 19.58 1.93 -2.77
C GLU A 145 20.37 2.43 -3.99
N LYS A 146 20.12 1.88 -5.16
CA LYS A 146 20.71 2.31 -6.43
C LYS A 146 19.61 2.44 -7.48
N PRO A 147 19.68 3.46 -8.35
CA PRO A 147 18.77 3.54 -9.47
C PRO A 147 18.78 2.25 -10.28
N PRO A 148 17.66 1.84 -10.88
CA PRO A 148 17.64 0.77 -11.86
C PRO A 148 18.63 1.12 -12.98
N GLU A 149 19.46 0.18 -13.40
CA GLU A 149 20.38 0.38 -14.53
C GLU A 149 19.59 0.73 -15.80
N GLU A 150 18.42 0.10 -15.95
CA GLU A 150 17.44 0.44 -16.97
C GLU A 150 16.30 1.26 -16.35
N LYS A 151 16.10 2.48 -16.83
CA LYS A 151 14.96 3.33 -16.43
C LYS A 151 13.61 2.67 -16.68
N GLU A 152 13.56 1.72 -17.60
CA GLU A 152 12.39 0.92 -17.94
C GLU A 152 11.86 0.11 -16.75
N THR A 153 12.73 -0.61 -16.01
CA THR A 153 12.31 -1.40 -14.83
C THR A 153 11.61 -0.53 -13.77
N GLY A 154 12.09 0.69 -13.54
CA GLY A 154 11.45 1.62 -12.61
C GLY A 154 10.08 2.08 -13.09
N ARG A 155 9.92 2.33 -14.40
CA ARG A 155 8.63 2.70 -15.01
C ARG A 155 7.64 1.55 -15.00
N GLN A 156 8.09 0.33 -15.31
CA GLN A 156 7.26 -0.88 -15.22
C GLN A 156 6.76 -1.09 -13.79
N ALA A 157 7.64 -0.98 -12.79
CA ALA A 157 7.26 -1.09 -11.39
C ALA A 157 6.24 -0.03 -10.98
N ALA A 158 6.41 1.22 -11.41
CA ALA A 158 5.45 2.30 -11.15
C ALA A 158 4.11 2.03 -11.82
N SER A 159 4.09 1.63 -13.09
CA SER A 159 2.87 1.27 -13.81
C SER A 159 2.12 0.14 -13.10
N MET A 160 2.79 -0.96 -12.76
CA MET A 160 2.16 -2.09 -12.07
C MET A 160 1.65 -1.72 -10.68
N ALA A 161 2.43 -0.94 -9.90
CA ALA A 161 2.01 -0.46 -8.60
C ALA A 161 0.74 0.40 -8.70
N MET A 162 0.67 1.31 -9.67
CA MET A 162 -0.52 2.15 -9.91
C MET A 162 -1.71 1.30 -10.38
N ALA A 163 -1.51 0.31 -11.27
CA ALA A 163 -2.57 -0.57 -11.73
C ALA A 163 -3.19 -1.37 -10.57
N VAL A 164 -2.37 -2.05 -9.79
CA VAL A 164 -2.84 -2.90 -8.68
C VAL A 164 -3.49 -2.05 -7.59
N THR A 165 -2.90 -0.89 -7.24
CA THR A 165 -3.49 0.03 -6.26
C THR A 165 -4.79 0.65 -6.79
N GLY A 166 -4.87 0.96 -8.08
CA GLY A 166 -6.09 1.47 -8.71
C GLY A 166 -7.24 0.46 -8.68
N VAL A 167 -6.98 -0.80 -9.01
CA VAL A 167 -7.96 -1.89 -8.88
C VAL A 167 -8.39 -2.05 -7.42
N LEU A 168 -7.44 -2.09 -6.47
CA LEU A 168 -7.77 -2.17 -5.05
C LEU A 168 -8.68 -1.01 -4.63
N THR A 169 -8.33 0.22 -5.02
CA THR A 169 -9.11 1.42 -4.64
C THR A 169 -10.53 1.39 -5.20
N LEU A 170 -10.73 0.90 -6.43
CA LEU A 170 -12.06 0.74 -7.03
C LEU A 170 -12.88 -0.36 -6.36
N THR A 171 -12.24 -1.40 -5.84
CA THR A 171 -12.93 -2.59 -5.30
C THR A 171 -13.05 -2.58 -3.79
N ILE A 172 -12.30 -1.74 -3.08
CA ILE A 172 -12.19 -1.79 -1.61
C ILE A 172 -13.55 -1.63 -0.91
N GLN A 173 -14.46 -0.81 -1.43
CA GLN A 173 -15.79 -0.60 -0.88
C GLN A 173 -16.63 -1.90 -0.87
N TYR A 174 -16.47 -2.75 -1.90
CA TYR A 174 -17.15 -4.03 -1.99
C TYR A 174 -16.49 -5.06 -1.08
N LEU A 175 -15.16 -5.07 -1.02
CA LEU A 175 -14.39 -5.96 -0.16
C LEU A 175 -14.65 -5.67 1.32
N MET A 176 -14.87 -4.41 1.67
CA MET A 176 -15.13 -3.98 3.05
C MET A 176 -16.62 -3.95 3.41
N ALA A 177 -17.54 -4.13 2.46
CA ALA A 177 -18.98 -4.11 2.70
C ALA A 177 -19.42 -4.99 3.90
N PRO A 178 -18.94 -6.25 4.05
CA PRO A 178 -19.35 -7.09 5.19
C PRO A 178 -19.03 -6.49 6.56
N THR A 179 -17.97 -5.69 6.66
CA THR A 179 -17.53 -5.07 7.93
C THR A 179 -18.04 -3.64 8.12
N HIS A 180 -18.63 -3.04 7.09
CA HIS A 180 -19.14 -1.69 7.08
C HIS A 180 -20.66 -1.59 6.89
N THR A 181 -21.36 -2.72 6.77
CA THR A 181 -22.82 -2.77 6.65
C THR A 181 -23.44 -2.87 8.04
N ILE A 182 -24.19 -1.85 8.43
CA ILE A 182 -24.91 -1.75 9.69
C ILE A 182 -26.38 -1.45 9.35
N ASN A 183 -27.31 -2.27 9.87
CA ASN A 183 -28.74 -2.15 9.58
C ASN A 183 -29.07 -2.13 8.08
N GLY A 184 -28.32 -2.88 7.27
CA GLY A 184 -28.53 -2.94 5.82
C GLY A 184 -27.90 -1.79 5.02
N ILE A 185 -27.26 -0.81 5.67
CA ILE A 185 -26.60 0.32 5.03
C ILE A 185 -25.09 0.06 4.99
N ASN A 186 -24.51 0.05 3.79
CA ASN A 186 -23.05 -0.02 3.61
C ASN A 186 -22.45 1.39 3.74
N TYR A 187 -21.86 1.68 4.88
CA TYR A 187 -21.24 2.99 5.14
C TYR A 187 -19.96 3.25 4.33
N ALA A 188 -19.38 2.22 3.68
CA ALA A 188 -18.28 2.43 2.73
C ALA A 188 -18.73 3.15 1.45
N ASP A 189 -20.02 3.11 1.10
CA ASP A 189 -20.57 3.76 -0.10
C ASP A 189 -20.48 5.29 -0.04
N VAL A 190 -20.37 5.87 1.14
CA VAL A 190 -20.10 7.32 1.30
C VAL A 190 -18.81 7.75 0.55
N TRP A 191 -17.84 6.85 0.41
CA TRP A 191 -16.58 7.09 -0.28
C TRP A 191 -16.59 6.69 -1.75
N HIS A 192 -17.73 6.20 -2.28
CA HIS A 192 -17.82 5.65 -3.65
C HIS A 192 -17.25 6.58 -4.71
N THR A 193 -17.71 7.82 -4.76
CA THR A 193 -17.26 8.79 -5.77
C THR A 193 -15.77 9.08 -5.65
N THR A 194 -15.27 9.31 -4.42
CA THR A 194 -13.86 9.61 -4.17
C THR A 194 -12.97 8.43 -4.56
N LEU A 195 -13.34 7.21 -4.15
CA LEU A 195 -12.60 6.00 -4.48
C LEU A 195 -12.60 5.71 -5.98
N THR A 196 -13.73 5.95 -6.65
CA THR A 196 -13.85 5.81 -8.10
C THR A 196 -12.94 6.79 -8.84
N ILE A 197 -12.93 8.06 -8.48
CA ILE A 197 -12.05 9.07 -9.10
C ILE A 197 -10.58 8.71 -8.89
N ILE A 198 -10.18 8.39 -7.67
CA ILE A 198 -8.78 8.05 -7.35
C ILE A 198 -8.37 6.77 -8.07
N GLY A 199 -9.18 5.72 -8.01
CA GLY A 199 -8.89 4.44 -8.64
C GLY A 199 -8.79 4.55 -10.16
N ALA A 200 -9.72 5.26 -10.80
CA ALA A 200 -9.69 5.52 -12.24
C ALA A 200 -8.46 6.36 -12.65
N ALA A 201 -8.10 7.38 -11.87
CA ALA A 201 -6.91 8.18 -12.13
C ALA A 201 -5.63 7.36 -12.02
N LEU A 202 -5.54 6.44 -11.04
CA LEU A 202 -4.40 5.52 -10.92
C LEU A 202 -4.32 4.57 -12.10
N LEU A 203 -5.44 4.00 -12.56
CA LEU A 203 -5.46 3.13 -13.75
C LEU A 203 -5.08 3.89 -15.02
N ALA A 204 -5.63 5.07 -15.24
CA ALA A 204 -5.26 5.92 -16.38
C ALA A 204 -3.76 6.29 -16.34
N GLY A 205 -3.25 6.67 -15.17
CA GLY A 205 -1.83 6.93 -14.96
C GLY A 205 -0.94 5.73 -15.25
N SER A 206 -1.37 4.53 -14.82
CA SER A 206 -0.69 3.28 -15.11
C SER A 206 -0.54 3.04 -16.63
N VAL A 207 -1.64 3.19 -17.38
CA VAL A 207 -1.64 3.06 -18.85
C VAL A 207 -0.71 4.08 -19.52
N VAL A 208 -0.76 5.34 -19.10
CA VAL A 208 0.11 6.39 -19.63
C VAL A 208 1.58 6.07 -19.39
N VAL A 209 1.94 5.58 -18.20
CA VAL A 209 3.32 5.19 -17.87
C VAL A 209 3.75 3.97 -18.70
N ALA A 210 2.89 2.97 -18.87
CA ALA A 210 3.16 1.79 -19.69
C ALA A 210 3.45 2.19 -21.16
N ILE A 211 2.56 2.97 -21.79
CA ILE A 211 2.74 3.44 -23.19
C ILE A 211 4.04 4.23 -23.34
N ARG A 212 4.36 5.12 -22.40
CA ARG A 212 5.62 5.88 -22.46
C ARG A 212 6.85 4.97 -22.34
N THR A 213 6.77 3.90 -21.60
CA THR A 213 7.84 2.92 -21.43
C THR A 213 8.07 2.14 -22.73
N GLU A 214 7.01 1.64 -23.35
CA GLU A 214 7.09 0.93 -24.62
C GLU A 214 7.66 1.81 -25.75
N ARG A 215 7.16 3.05 -25.87
CA ARG A 215 7.67 4.01 -26.87
C ARG A 215 9.15 4.33 -26.66
N ALA A 216 9.61 4.43 -25.43
CA ALA A 216 11.03 4.65 -25.13
C ALA A 216 11.89 3.45 -25.53
N ALA A 217 11.43 2.22 -25.28
CA ALA A 217 12.10 0.99 -25.69
C ALA A 217 12.20 0.88 -27.23
N GLN A 218 11.10 1.16 -27.94
CA GLN A 218 11.08 1.15 -29.42
C GLN A 218 12.07 2.16 -30.03
N ARG A 219 12.13 3.38 -29.49
CA ARG A 219 13.09 4.40 -29.95
C ARG A 219 14.54 3.98 -29.73
N ALA A 220 14.85 3.36 -28.59
CA ALA A 220 16.19 2.84 -28.32
C ALA A 220 16.59 1.75 -29.31
N ALA A 221 15.68 0.83 -29.63
CA ALA A 221 15.90 -0.24 -30.60
C ALA A 221 16.15 0.29 -32.02
N SER A 222 15.38 1.30 -32.50
CA SER A 222 15.54 1.89 -33.83
C SER A 222 16.88 2.62 -34.00
N THR A 223 17.40 3.25 -32.97
CA THR A 223 18.68 3.96 -33.01
C THR A 223 19.88 3.01 -33.13
N THR A 224 19.74 1.79 -32.58
CA THR A 224 20.81 0.78 -32.62
C THR A 224 20.91 0.08 -34.00
N THR A 225 19.83 0.08 -34.77
CA THR A 225 19.78 -0.60 -36.09
C THR A 225 20.33 0.29 -37.23
N THR A 226 20.49 1.60 -36.99
CA THR A 226 20.97 2.57 -37.98
C THR A 226 22.45 2.97 -37.81
N ALA A 227 23.13 2.43 -36.80
CA ALA A 227 24.56 2.62 -36.52
C ALA A 227 25.35 1.34 -36.85
#